data_ee02bb82b025bc12a644af07e7678466
#
_entry.id   ee02bb82b025bc12a644af07e7678466
#
_cell.length_a   1.000
_cell.length_b   1.000
_cell.length_c   1.000
_cell.angle_alpha   90.00
_cell.angle_beta   90.00
_cell.angle_gamma   90.00
#
_symmetry.space_group_name_H-M   'P 1'
#
loop_
_entity.id
_entity.type
_entity.pdbx_description
1 polymer ?
#
loop_
_entity_poly.entity_id
_entity_poly.type
_entity_poly.pdbx_seq_one_letter_code
_entity_poly.pdbx_strand_id
1 'polypeptide(L)'
;MVKKIILFVITFSIIGCAKRGTPDGGPKDEDPPIFIRSQPPNNSSNFDSENIRIYFDEYIKLEKINSQLIVSPPIEKSGYSIFPQNGASKFIDIDLKDSLQKNSTYSFNFGQALVDNNEGNPLPFFKYVLSTGNYIDSLNISGNIRDSYNTDTDDFLSLIHISEPTRHSS
;
A
#
# COMPACT_ATOMS: atom_id res chain seq x y z
N MET A 1 3.03 48.83 -56.27
CA MET A 1 1.90 48.00 -55.79
C MET A 1 2.33 46.64 -55.39
N VAL A 2 3.10 45.87 -56.15
CA VAL A 2 3.52 44.49 -55.86
C VAL A 2 4.22 44.32 -54.50
N LYS A 3 5.15 45.18 -54.10
CA LYS A 3 5.85 45.12 -52.81
C LYS A 3 4.91 45.22 -51.58
N LYS A 4 3.84 46.02 -51.66
CA LYS A 4 2.85 46.15 -50.59
C LYS A 4 1.97 44.91 -50.46
N ILE A 5 1.67 44.24 -51.58
CA ILE A 5 0.90 43.01 -51.61
C ILE A 5 1.71 41.86 -51.02
N ILE A 6 3.02 41.78 -51.35
CA ILE A 6 3.92 40.76 -50.80
C ILE A 6 4.06 40.92 -49.26
N LEU A 7 4.19 42.16 -48.79
CA LEU A 7 4.29 42.45 -47.36
C LEU A 7 3.00 42.04 -46.62
N PHE A 8 1.84 42.28 -47.21
CA PHE A 8 0.54 41.91 -46.63
C PHE A 8 0.35 40.39 -46.55
N VAL A 9 0.77 39.65 -47.58
CA VAL A 9 0.70 38.19 -47.61
C VAL A 9 1.63 37.58 -46.57
N ILE A 10 2.85 38.11 -46.38
CA ILE A 10 3.80 37.64 -45.37
C ILE A 10 3.27 37.88 -43.95
N THR A 11 2.63 39.03 -43.69
CA THR A 11 2.06 39.35 -42.38
C THR A 11 0.87 38.44 -42.04
N PHE A 12 0.09 38.02 -43.05
CA PHE A 12 -1.04 37.13 -42.83
C PHE A 12 -0.65 35.67 -42.58
N SER A 13 0.54 35.25 -43.00
CA SER A 13 1.06 33.87 -42.78
C SER A 13 1.54 33.61 -41.36
N ILE A 14 1.63 34.62 -40.48
CA ILE A 14 2.16 34.50 -39.13
C ILE A 14 1.06 34.20 -38.08
N ILE A 15 -0.23 34.26 -38.47
CA ILE A 15 -1.36 34.00 -37.56
C ILE A 15 -1.75 32.50 -37.57
N GLY A 16 -0.77 31.64 -37.52
CA GLY A 16 -0.98 30.22 -37.28
C GLY A 16 -1.03 29.95 -35.77
N CYS A 17 -2.18 30.09 -35.14
CA CYS A 17 -2.38 29.55 -33.79
C CYS A 17 -2.22 28.02 -33.82
N ALA A 18 -1.03 27.54 -33.49
CA ALA A 18 -0.85 26.14 -33.19
C ALA A 18 -1.69 25.81 -31.93
N LYS A 19 -2.83 25.16 -32.09
CA LYS A 19 -3.55 24.53 -31.00
C LYS A 19 -2.62 23.46 -30.40
N ARG A 20 -2.07 23.72 -29.24
CA ARG A 20 -1.46 22.66 -28.43
C ARG A 20 -2.60 21.75 -27.97
N GLY A 21 -2.90 20.70 -28.72
CA GLY A 21 -3.70 19.61 -28.23
C GLY A 21 -2.90 18.91 -27.10
N THR A 22 -3.36 19.00 -25.89
CA THR A 22 -2.96 18.01 -24.87
C THR A 22 -3.52 16.68 -25.35
N PRO A 23 -2.70 15.63 -25.50
CA PRO A 23 -3.26 14.30 -25.74
C PRO A 23 -4.23 14.00 -24.62
N ASP A 24 -5.48 13.69 -24.98
CA ASP A 24 -6.43 13.15 -24.01
C ASP A 24 -5.82 11.86 -23.48
N GLY A 25 -5.59 11.78 -22.18
CA GLY A 25 -5.17 10.56 -21.52
C GLY A 25 -6.17 9.44 -21.83
N GLY A 26 -5.72 8.19 -21.80
CA GLY A 26 -6.62 7.03 -21.85
C GLY A 26 -7.68 7.08 -20.73
N PRO A 27 -8.59 6.10 -20.67
CA PRO A 27 -9.49 5.96 -19.53
C PRO A 27 -8.67 5.92 -18.24
N LYS A 28 -9.20 6.56 -17.21
CA LYS A 28 -8.58 6.56 -15.88
C LYS A 28 -8.47 5.12 -15.39
N ASP A 29 -7.30 4.75 -14.86
CA ASP A 29 -7.12 3.48 -14.19
C ASP A 29 -7.86 3.49 -12.85
N GLU A 30 -8.63 2.46 -12.57
CA GLU A 30 -9.38 2.29 -11.32
C GLU A 30 -8.94 1.02 -10.57
N ASP A 31 -7.98 0.29 -11.13
CA ASP A 31 -7.49 -0.95 -10.53
C ASP A 31 -6.45 -0.65 -9.43
N PRO A 32 -6.48 -1.36 -8.30
CA PRO A 32 -5.45 -1.24 -7.27
C PRO A 32 -4.18 -1.99 -7.67
N PRO A 33 -3.01 -1.63 -7.08
CA PRO A 33 -1.77 -2.37 -7.26
C PRO A 33 -1.92 -3.86 -6.91
N ILE A 34 -1.24 -4.73 -7.64
CA ILE A 34 -1.28 -6.17 -7.41
C ILE A 34 0.03 -6.61 -6.73
N PHE A 35 -0.11 -7.35 -5.62
CA PHE A 35 1.02 -8.03 -4.99
C PHE A 35 1.56 -9.13 -5.90
N ILE A 36 2.85 -9.11 -6.21
CA ILE A 36 3.53 -10.11 -7.06
C ILE A 36 4.22 -11.18 -6.22
N ARG A 37 5.09 -10.76 -5.32
CA ARG A 37 5.90 -11.65 -4.48
C ARG A 37 6.53 -10.89 -3.33
N SER A 38 7.05 -11.62 -2.38
CA SER A 38 7.88 -11.05 -1.31
C SER A 38 9.09 -11.93 -1.02
N GLN A 39 10.09 -11.35 -0.36
CA GLN A 39 11.27 -12.04 0.11
C GLN A 39 11.60 -11.55 1.53
N PRO A 40 11.51 -12.44 2.55
CA PRO A 40 10.99 -13.80 2.49
C PRO A 40 9.54 -13.89 1.97
N PRO A 41 9.05 -15.09 1.58
CA PRO A 41 7.66 -15.25 1.14
C PRO A 41 6.66 -14.84 2.21
N ASN A 42 5.52 -14.28 1.79
CA ASN A 42 4.42 -14.03 2.71
C ASN A 42 3.91 -15.36 3.30
N ASN A 43 3.52 -15.34 4.56
CA ASN A 43 3.17 -16.52 5.35
C ASN A 43 4.33 -17.54 5.48
N SER A 44 5.55 -17.05 5.70
CA SER A 44 6.72 -17.89 5.98
C SER A 44 6.93 -18.12 7.47
N SER A 45 7.42 -19.32 7.83
CA SER A 45 7.88 -19.68 9.17
C SER A 45 9.41 -19.71 9.23
N ASN A 46 9.96 -19.83 10.45
CA ASN A 46 11.40 -19.83 10.73
C ASN A 46 12.09 -18.56 10.14
N PHE A 47 11.45 -17.44 10.30
CA PHE A 47 12.00 -16.16 9.83
C PHE A 47 13.22 -15.77 10.67
N ASP A 48 14.34 -15.51 10.00
CA ASP A 48 15.63 -15.11 10.57
C ASP A 48 16.30 -13.95 9.85
N SER A 49 15.57 -13.28 8.96
CA SER A 49 16.07 -12.17 8.16
C SER A 49 15.87 -10.83 8.88
N GLU A 50 16.72 -9.85 8.57
CA GLU A 50 16.56 -8.47 9.04
C GLU A 50 15.79 -7.58 8.06
N ASN A 51 15.54 -8.07 6.83
CA ASN A 51 14.88 -7.31 5.77
C ASN A 51 13.75 -8.13 5.14
N ILE A 52 12.66 -7.42 4.83
CA ILE A 52 11.51 -7.93 4.10
C ILE A 52 11.28 -7.04 2.89
N ARG A 53 11.29 -7.63 1.69
CA ARG A 53 10.98 -6.91 0.46
C ARG A 53 9.72 -7.45 -0.20
N ILE A 54 8.79 -6.54 -0.50
CA ILE A 54 7.47 -6.86 -1.06
C ILE A 54 7.33 -6.16 -2.40
N TYR A 55 7.06 -6.90 -3.48
CA TYR A 55 7.02 -6.41 -4.85
C TYR A 55 5.58 -6.31 -5.37
N PHE A 56 5.35 -5.25 -6.15
CA PHE A 56 4.10 -4.96 -6.83
C PHE A 56 4.31 -4.87 -8.34
N ASP A 57 3.24 -5.01 -9.10
CA ASP A 57 3.23 -4.92 -10.57
C ASP A 57 3.50 -3.51 -11.07
N GLU A 58 3.11 -2.51 -10.28
CA GLU A 58 3.24 -1.10 -10.62
C GLU A 58 3.94 -0.27 -9.52
N TYR A 59 4.11 1.04 -9.78
CA TYR A 59 4.65 1.97 -8.81
C TYR A 59 3.60 2.30 -7.74
N ILE A 60 3.97 2.08 -6.48
CA ILE A 60 3.13 2.37 -5.31
C ILE A 60 3.69 3.53 -4.49
N LYS A 61 2.83 4.16 -3.72
CA LYS A 61 3.15 5.09 -2.62
C LYS A 61 2.60 4.57 -1.31
N LEU A 62 3.22 5.03 -0.22
CA LEU A 62 2.71 4.77 1.13
C LEU A 62 2.11 6.06 1.70
N GLU A 63 0.78 6.15 1.70
CA GLU A 63 0.07 7.29 2.24
C GLU A 63 -0.31 7.08 3.71
N LYS A 64 -0.01 8.10 4.54
CA LYS A 64 -0.35 8.09 5.97
C LYS A 64 0.09 6.81 6.69
N ILE A 65 1.24 6.23 6.29
CA ILE A 65 1.72 4.94 6.79
C ILE A 65 1.79 4.89 8.31
N ASN A 66 2.18 5.99 8.97
CA ASN A 66 2.30 6.07 10.43
C ASN A 66 0.98 5.88 11.19
N SER A 67 -0.15 6.12 10.55
CA SER A 67 -1.48 5.97 11.13
C SER A 67 -2.24 4.75 10.64
N GLN A 68 -1.83 4.21 9.49
CA GLN A 68 -2.52 3.09 8.84
C GLN A 68 -1.87 1.74 9.13
N LEU A 69 -0.52 1.72 9.29
CA LEU A 69 0.18 0.48 9.54
C LEU A 69 -0.06 -0.02 10.96
N ILE A 70 -0.56 -1.24 11.04
CA ILE A 70 -0.71 -1.97 12.29
C ILE A 70 0.25 -3.15 12.27
N VAL A 71 1.18 -3.17 13.24
CA VAL A 71 2.10 -4.30 13.44
C VAL A 71 1.67 -5.06 14.68
N SER A 72 1.46 -6.36 14.56
CA SER A 72 1.08 -7.25 15.67
C SER A 72 1.96 -8.49 15.69
N PRO A 73 2.57 -8.85 16.82
CA PRO A 73 2.74 -8.07 18.06
C PRO A 73 3.39 -6.71 17.81
N PRO A 74 3.13 -5.71 18.67
CA PRO A 74 3.66 -4.38 18.46
C PRO A 74 5.20 -4.37 18.55
N ILE A 75 5.81 -3.68 17.60
CA ILE A 75 7.24 -3.37 17.57
C ILE A 75 7.36 -1.85 17.81
N GLU A 76 8.33 -1.43 18.60
CA GLU A 76 8.65 -0.01 18.76
C GLU A 76 8.87 0.65 17.40
N LYS A 77 8.39 1.90 17.22
CA LYS A 77 8.55 2.61 15.92
C LYS A 77 10.00 2.80 15.50
N SER A 78 10.93 2.81 16.47
CA SER A 78 12.37 2.84 16.24
C SER A 78 12.94 1.49 15.81
N GLY A 79 12.23 0.39 16.08
CA GLY A 79 12.67 -0.98 15.84
C GLY A 79 12.52 -1.46 14.41
N TYR A 80 11.94 -0.64 13.53
CA TYR A 80 11.88 -0.93 12.09
C TYR A 80 11.86 0.35 11.27
N SER A 81 12.20 0.24 9.99
CA SER A 81 12.01 1.31 9.00
C SER A 81 11.34 0.78 7.75
N ILE A 82 10.58 1.63 7.06
CA ILE A 82 9.87 1.27 5.85
C ILE A 82 10.28 2.19 4.72
N PHE A 83 10.55 1.61 3.56
CA PHE A 83 10.77 2.30 2.29
C PHE A 83 9.64 1.93 1.30
N PRO A 84 9.14 2.87 0.47
CA PRO A 84 9.51 4.27 0.36
C PRO A 84 8.90 5.13 1.47
N GLN A 85 9.68 6.04 2.03
CA GLN A 85 9.15 7.06 2.97
C GLN A 85 8.48 8.22 2.23
N ASN A 86 9.05 8.57 1.06
CA ASN A 86 8.54 9.58 0.15
C ASN A 86 8.76 9.12 -1.29
N GLY A 87 7.84 9.49 -2.17
CA GLY A 87 7.90 9.11 -3.59
C GLY A 87 7.31 7.72 -3.85
N ALA A 88 7.59 7.19 -5.03
CA ALA A 88 7.04 5.94 -5.52
C ALA A 88 8.12 4.87 -5.72
N SER A 89 7.73 3.61 -5.54
CA SER A 89 8.59 2.45 -5.77
C SER A 89 7.75 1.26 -6.25
N LYS A 90 8.36 0.29 -6.95
CA LYS A 90 7.71 -1.00 -7.26
C LYS A 90 7.82 -2.02 -6.13
N PHE A 91 8.41 -1.64 -5.02
CA PHE A 91 8.56 -2.52 -3.86
C PHE A 91 8.50 -1.71 -2.56
N ILE A 92 8.16 -2.42 -1.49
CA ILE A 92 8.29 -1.96 -0.11
C ILE A 92 9.45 -2.74 0.50
N ASP A 93 10.36 -2.04 1.21
CA ASP A 93 11.32 -2.65 2.11
C ASP A 93 10.92 -2.37 3.56
N ILE A 94 10.97 -3.38 4.40
CA ILE A 94 10.86 -3.27 5.85
C ILE A 94 12.18 -3.75 6.43
N ASP A 95 12.96 -2.83 6.97
CA ASP A 95 14.20 -3.13 7.68
C ASP A 95 13.92 -3.24 9.17
N LEU A 96 14.13 -4.41 9.73
CA LEU A 96 13.98 -4.70 11.15
C LEU A 96 15.30 -4.35 11.85
N LYS A 97 15.25 -3.42 12.78
CA LYS A 97 16.41 -2.98 13.56
C LYS A 97 16.52 -3.72 14.88
N ASP A 98 15.38 -4.11 15.42
CA ASP A 98 15.28 -4.85 16.66
C ASP A 98 15.00 -6.32 16.39
N SER A 99 15.53 -7.18 17.25
CA SER A 99 15.24 -8.62 17.20
C SER A 99 13.78 -8.90 17.53
N LEU A 100 13.11 -9.67 16.67
CA LEU A 100 11.76 -10.12 16.90
C LEU A 100 11.71 -11.15 18.05
N GLN A 101 10.57 -11.25 18.72
CA GLN A 101 10.35 -12.27 19.75
C GLN A 101 10.39 -13.67 19.12
N LYS A 102 11.02 -14.61 19.81
CA LYS A 102 11.07 -16.01 19.36
C LYS A 102 9.70 -16.66 19.42
N ASN A 103 9.46 -17.62 18.52
CA ASN A 103 8.22 -18.39 18.43
C ASN A 103 6.97 -17.51 18.39
N SER A 104 7.01 -16.45 17.61
CA SER A 104 5.92 -15.47 17.51
C SER A 104 5.55 -15.22 16.05
N THR A 105 4.26 -15.10 15.78
CA THR A 105 3.75 -14.71 14.47
C THR A 105 3.55 -13.20 14.41
N TYR A 106 4.20 -12.55 13.45
CA TYR A 106 4.07 -11.13 13.21
C TYR A 106 3.22 -10.85 11.97
N SER A 107 2.40 -9.83 12.05
CA SER A 107 1.65 -9.33 10.91
C SER A 107 1.85 -7.84 10.73
N PHE A 108 2.13 -7.42 9.51
CA PHE A 108 2.21 -6.04 9.06
C PHE A 108 0.98 -5.76 8.21
N ASN A 109 -0.03 -5.12 8.77
CA ASN A 109 -1.26 -4.76 8.06
C ASN A 109 -1.18 -3.30 7.63
N PHE A 110 -1.16 -3.06 6.32
CA PHE A 110 -1.00 -1.74 5.73
C PHE A 110 -2.30 -0.92 5.69
N GLY A 111 -3.44 -1.51 6.07
CA GLY A 111 -4.73 -0.83 6.03
C GLY A 111 -5.04 -0.30 4.62
N GLN A 112 -5.16 1.00 4.48
CA GLN A 112 -5.35 1.69 3.19
C GLN A 112 -4.13 2.54 2.79
N ALA A 113 -2.98 2.33 3.43
CA ALA A 113 -1.79 3.13 3.16
C ALA A 113 -1.17 2.87 1.78
N LEU A 114 -1.36 1.67 1.24
CA LEU A 114 -0.74 1.24 0.00
C LEU A 114 -1.65 1.66 -1.17
N VAL A 115 -1.17 2.60 -1.97
CA VAL A 115 -1.90 3.13 -3.13
C VAL A 115 -1.01 3.13 -4.36
N ASP A 116 -1.62 3.08 -5.56
CA ASP A 116 -0.88 3.30 -6.79
C ASP A 116 -0.31 4.74 -6.86
N ASN A 117 0.72 4.93 -7.68
CA ASN A 117 1.39 6.22 -7.78
C ASN A 117 0.60 7.25 -8.58
N ASN A 118 -0.18 6.85 -9.57
CA ASN A 118 -0.77 7.76 -10.55
C ASN A 118 -2.14 8.25 -10.09
N GLU A 119 -3.07 7.35 -9.87
CA GLU A 119 -4.47 7.63 -9.58
C GLU A 119 -4.79 7.61 -8.07
N GLY A 120 -3.97 6.93 -7.28
CA GLY A 120 -4.14 6.80 -5.84
C GLY A 120 -5.15 5.72 -5.45
N ASN A 121 -5.35 4.69 -6.31
CA ASN A 121 -6.23 3.56 -6.01
C ASN A 121 -5.64 2.73 -4.87
N PRO A 122 -6.34 2.51 -3.75
CA PRO A 122 -5.80 1.78 -2.63
C PRO A 122 -5.85 0.27 -2.86
N LEU A 123 -4.78 -0.44 -2.44
CA LEU A 123 -4.83 -1.88 -2.20
C LEU A 123 -5.26 -2.10 -0.74
N PRO A 124 -6.56 -2.33 -0.47
CA PRO A 124 -7.06 -2.35 0.90
C PRO A 124 -6.63 -3.61 1.62
N PHE A 125 -6.30 -3.44 2.90
CA PHE A 125 -6.06 -4.53 3.85
C PHE A 125 -4.93 -5.50 3.47
N PHE A 126 -3.98 -5.06 2.63
CA PHE A 126 -2.81 -5.87 2.34
C PHE A 126 -2.06 -6.17 3.65
N LYS A 127 -1.82 -7.46 3.87
CA LYS A 127 -1.16 -7.95 5.07
C LYS A 127 0.00 -8.86 4.72
N TYR A 128 1.16 -8.58 5.29
CA TYR A 128 2.33 -9.45 5.26
C TYR A 128 2.47 -10.14 6.60
N VAL A 129 2.61 -11.46 6.59
CA VAL A 129 2.68 -12.30 7.80
C VAL A 129 3.96 -13.13 7.76
N LEU A 130 4.61 -13.23 8.91
CA LEU A 130 5.77 -14.10 9.12
C LEU A 130 5.70 -14.73 10.51
N SER A 131 6.43 -15.81 10.72
CA SER A 131 6.63 -16.39 12.06
C SER A 131 8.12 -16.65 12.31
N THR A 132 8.61 -16.25 13.47
CA THR A 132 9.95 -16.61 13.96
C THR A 132 10.02 -18.04 14.49
N GLY A 133 8.87 -18.68 14.67
CA GLY A 133 8.73 -20.10 15.01
C GLY A 133 8.55 -20.98 13.79
N ASN A 134 8.30 -22.26 14.01
CA ASN A 134 8.12 -23.25 12.96
C ASN A 134 6.69 -23.33 12.41
N TYR A 135 5.76 -22.53 12.94
CA TYR A 135 4.37 -22.46 12.50
C TYR A 135 3.88 -21.01 12.52
N ILE A 136 2.79 -20.76 11.82
CA ILE A 136 2.07 -19.50 11.84
C ILE A 136 0.80 -19.67 12.66
N ASP A 137 0.58 -18.78 13.64
CA ASP A 137 -0.65 -18.76 14.41
C ASP A 137 -1.84 -18.42 13.51
N SER A 138 -2.86 -19.27 13.56
CA SER A 138 -4.08 -19.14 12.75
C SER A 138 -5.34 -19.03 13.61
N LEU A 139 -5.19 -18.59 14.85
CA LEU A 139 -6.32 -18.42 15.75
C LEU A 139 -7.20 -17.26 15.28
N ASN A 140 -8.46 -17.58 15.05
CA ASN A 140 -9.48 -16.60 14.67
C ASN A 140 -10.52 -16.52 15.79
N ILE A 141 -10.89 -15.29 16.14
CA ILE A 141 -12.06 -15.04 16.99
C ILE A 141 -13.14 -14.51 16.06
N SER A 142 -14.28 -15.20 15.99
CA SER A 142 -15.46 -14.71 15.29
C SER A 142 -16.54 -14.37 16.30
N GLY A 143 -17.22 -13.27 16.08
CA GLY A 143 -18.30 -12.83 16.95
C GLY A 143 -19.25 -11.90 16.22
N ASN A 144 -20.46 -11.73 16.74
CA ASN A 144 -21.40 -10.74 16.25
C ASN A 144 -21.41 -9.55 17.22
N ILE A 145 -21.18 -8.36 16.67
CA ILE A 145 -21.39 -7.12 17.41
C ILE A 145 -22.84 -6.70 17.18
N ARG A 146 -23.59 -6.51 18.26
CA ARG A 146 -24.95 -5.96 18.19
C ARG A 146 -24.99 -4.69 19.02
N ASP A 147 -25.63 -3.66 18.48
CA ASP A 147 -25.99 -2.50 19.27
C ASP A 147 -27.03 -2.93 20.30
N SER A 148 -26.81 -2.59 21.56
CA SER A 148 -27.74 -2.92 22.64
C SER A 148 -29.03 -2.08 22.59
N TYR A 149 -29.01 -0.99 21.82
CA TYR A 149 -30.10 -0.06 21.70
C TYR A 149 -30.87 -0.20 20.37
N ASN A 150 -30.20 -0.58 19.30
CA ASN A 150 -30.81 -0.76 17.99
C ASN A 150 -30.58 -2.20 17.50
N THR A 151 -31.68 -2.92 17.24
CA THR A 151 -31.61 -4.32 16.77
C THR A 151 -31.44 -4.43 15.26
N ASP A 152 -31.47 -3.32 14.53
CA ASP A 152 -31.18 -3.30 13.11
C ASP A 152 -29.68 -3.45 12.90
N THR A 153 -29.30 -4.37 12.02
CA THR A 153 -27.91 -4.60 11.65
C THR A 153 -27.40 -3.41 10.86
N ASP A 154 -26.56 -2.58 11.48
CA ASP A 154 -25.83 -1.57 10.74
C ASP A 154 -24.86 -2.24 9.76
N ASP A 155 -24.98 -1.91 8.47
CA ASP A 155 -24.15 -2.43 7.38
C ASP A 155 -22.67 -1.99 7.45
N PHE A 156 -22.23 -1.36 8.54
CA PHE A 156 -20.89 -0.84 8.76
C PHE A 156 -20.11 -1.59 9.85
N LEU A 157 -20.12 -2.91 9.84
CA LEU A 157 -19.24 -3.67 10.73
C LEU A 157 -17.86 -3.84 10.10
N SER A 158 -16.92 -3.00 10.53
CA SER A 158 -15.49 -3.21 10.29
C SER A 158 -15.01 -4.42 11.10
N LEU A 159 -14.73 -5.54 10.44
CA LEU A 159 -14.09 -6.70 11.06
C LEU A 159 -12.61 -6.39 11.31
N ILE A 160 -12.26 -6.08 12.55
CA ILE A 160 -10.87 -6.03 12.99
C ILE A 160 -10.44 -7.46 13.29
N HIS A 161 -9.58 -8.04 12.45
CA HIS A 161 -8.87 -9.29 12.77
C HIS A 161 -7.76 -8.97 13.77
N ILE A 162 -7.98 -9.30 15.03
CA ILE A 162 -6.95 -9.27 16.07
C ILE A 162 -6.45 -10.71 16.20
N SER A 163 -5.26 -11.00 15.67
CA SER A 163 -4.54 -12.22 16.02
C SER A 163 -3.63 -11.91 17.22
N GLU A 164 -4.05 -12.26 18.42
CA GLU A 164 -3.17 -12.26 19.56
C GLU A 164 -2.39 -13.58 19.61
N PRO A 165 -1.06 -13.52 19.83
CA PRO A 165 -0.30 -14.73 20.10
C PRO A 165 -0.70 -15.27 21.49
N THR A 166 -1.34 -16.41 21.52
CA THR A 166 -1.59 -17.11 22.77
C THR A 166 -0.28 -17.63 23.33
N ARG A 167 0.16 -17.08 24.47
CA ARG A 167 1.20 -17.71 25.29
C ARG A 167 0.67 -19.03 25.82
N HIS A 168 1.18 -20.13 25.30
CA HIS A 168 1.12 -21.38 26.04
C HIS A 168 2.11 -21.29 27.20
N SER A 169 1.60 -21.06 28.43
CA SER A 169 2.34 -21.36 29.66
C SER A 169 2.35 -22.87 29.86
N SER A 170 3.50 -23.47 29.69
CA SER A 170 3.82 -24.80 30.17
C SER A 170 4.17 -24.76 31.64
#